data_cd4c106f969aad7380f2ed6ad1a1a973
#
_entry.id   cd4c106f969aad7380f2ed6ad1a1a973
#
_cell.length_a   1.000
_cell.length_b   1.000
_cell.length_c   1.000
_cell.angle_alpha   90.00
_cell.angle_beta   90.00
_cell.angle_gamma   90.00
#
_symmetry.space_group_name_H-M   'P 1'
#
loop_
_entity.id
_entity.type
_entity.pdbx_description
1 polymer ?
#
loop_
_entity_poly.entity_id
_entity_poly.type
_entity_poly.pdbx_seq_one_letter_code
_entity_poly.pdbx_strand_id
1 'polypeptide(L)' 'MSQSEVERTYFQDGLHGNHCYGCGAWNDKGLQIKSFWEGDESVCIYQPQPFHAAMPPDVMNGGTIAAIIDCHGVCSA' A
#
# COMPACT_ATOMS: atom_id res chain seq x y z
N MET A 1 -9.46 -15.02 -12.46
CA MET A 1 -9.22 -14.66 -11.08
C MET A 1 -8.15 -15.55 -10.49
N SER A 2 -7.29 -14.97 -9.75
CA SER A 2 -6.14 -15.67 -9.23
C SER A 2 -6.46 -16.30 -7.89
N GLN A 3 -6.06 -17.55 -7.70
CA GLN A 3 -6.20 -18.20 -6.42
C GLN A 3 -5.40 -17.50 -5.34
N SER A 4 -4.27 -16.94 -5.73
CA SER A 4 -3.41 -16.30 -4.75
C SER A 4 -4.08 -15.12 -4.07
N GLU A 5 -5.07 -14.51 -4.71
CA GLU A 5 -5.77 -13.40 -4.10
C GLU A 5 -6.56 -13.82 -2.88
N VAL A 6 -7.11 -15.02 -2.91
CA VAL A 6 -7.90 -15.53 -1.82
C VAL A 6 -7.03 -15.88 -0.62
N GLU A 7 -5.84 -16.41 -0.89
CA GLU A 7 -4.99 -16.95 0.17
C GLU A 7 -3.91 -15.98 0.61
N ARG A 8 -3.86 -14.81 -0.01
CA ARG A 8 -2.80 -13.84 0.28
C ARG A 8 -3.03 -13.21 1.65
N THR A 9 -1.97 -13.17 2.45
CA THR A 9 -1.98 -12.52 3.76
C THR A 9 -1.17 -11.24 3.67
N TYR A 10 -1.76 -10.14 4.12
CA TYR A 10 -1.10 -8.84 4.05
C TYR A 10 -0.54 -8.46 5.41
N PHE A 11 0.65 -7.85 5.38
CA PHE A 11 1.34 -7.46 6.62
C PHE A 11 0.50 -6.50 7.44
N GLN A 12 -0.11 -5.52 6.76
CA GLN A 12 -0.82 -4.45 7.42
C GLN A 12 -2.12 -4.91 8.08
N ASP A 13 -2.65 -6.04 7.67
CA ASP A 13 -3.88 -6.55 8.24
C ASP A 13 -3.69 -7.02 9.68
N GLY A 14 -2.45 -7.27 10.08
CA GLY A 14 -2.15 -7.62 11.45
C GLY A 14 -2.00 -6.44 12.39
N LEU A 15 -2.08 -5.23 11.87
CA LEU A 15 -1.91 -4.01 12.66
C LEU A 15 -3.25 -3.44 13.04
N HIS A 16 -3.84 -4.00 14.09
CA HIS A 16 -5.18 -3.63 14.53
C HIS A 16 -5.22 -2.16 14.95
N GLY A 17 -6.23 -1.44 14.47
CA GLY A 17 -6.39 -0.03 14.82
C GLY A 17 -5.44 0.91 14.12
N ASN A 18 -4.82 0.47 13.03
CA ASN A 18 -3.82 1.26 12.33
C ASN A 18 -4.50 2.37 11.52
N HIS A 19 -4.22 3.64 11.89
CA HIS A 19 -4.77 4.82 11.20
C HIS A 19 -3.72 5.54 10.36
N CYS A 20 -2.59 4.90 10.05
CA CYS A 20 -1.52 5.53 9.29
C CYS A 20 -2.03 5.96 7.91
N TYR A 21 -1.61 7.14 7.48
CA TYR A 21 -2.02 7.64 6.16
C TYR A 21 -1.62 6.68 5.04
N GLY A 22 -0.43 6.10 5.13
CA GLY A 22 0.05 5.23 4.05
C GLY A 22 -0.52 3.83 4.11
N CYS A 23 -0.58 3.21 5.29
CA CYS A 23 -0.90 1.79 5.38
C CYS A 23 -2.05 1.46 6.33
N GLY A 24 -2.72 2.46 6.89
CA GLY A 24 -3.75 2.22 7.89
C GLY A 24 -5.07 1.79 7.29
N ALA A 25 -5.46 0.55 7.54
CA ALA A 25 -6.75 0.05 7.07
C ALA A 25 -7.92 0.77 7.72
N TRP A 26 -7.67 1.41 8.87
CA TRP A 26 -8.71 2.13 9.62
C TRP A 26 -8.81 3.60 9.21
N ASN A 27 -7.97 4.06 8.28
CA ASN A 27 -8.02 5.42 7.76
C ASN A 27 -8.56 5.38 6.33
N ASP A 28 -9.86 5.64 6.18
CA ASP A 28 -10.50 5.55 4.87
C ASP A 28 -10.12 6.71 3.96
N LYS A 29 -9.40 7.70 4.45
CA LYS A 29 -8.87 8.79 3.63
C LYS A 29 -7.42 8.57 3.26
N GLY A 30 -6.81 7.50 3.73
CA GLY A 30 -5.42 7.20 3.45
C GLY A 30 -5.26 6.30 2.24
N LEU A 31 -4.03 5.89 2.00
CA LEU A 31 -3.70 5.06 0.84
C LEU A 31 -4.06 3.60 1.05
N GLN A 32 -4.02 3.15 2.29
CA GLN A 32 -4.39 1.78 2.68
C GLN A 32 -3.63 0.73 1.89
N ILE A 33 -2.31 0.93 1.75
CA ILE A 33 -1.49 -0.01 0.99
C ILE A 33 -1.43 -1.36 1.70
N LYS A 34 -1.18 -2.41 0.93
CA LYS A 34 -1.09 -3.77 1.44
C LYS A 34 0.18 -4.41 0.91
N SER A 35 0.95 -4.99 1.81
CA SER A 35 2.19 -5.66 1.46
C SER A 35 2.08 -7.15 1.78
N PHE A 36 2.75 -7.97 1.00
CA PHE A 36 2.65 -9.41 1.16
C PHE A 36 3.94 -10.08 0.70
N TRP A 37 4.11 -11.34 1.10
CA TRP A 37 5.24 -12.14 0.63
C TRP A 37 4.90 -12.82 -0.67
N GLU A 38 5.84 -12.78 -1.59
CA GLU A 38 5.76 -13.59 -2.81
C GLU A 38 7.10 -14.31 -2.93
N GLY A 39 7.12 -15.59 -2.58
CA GLY A 39 8.37 -16.28 -2.43
C GLY A 39 9.16 -15.68 -1.29
N ASP A 40 10.37 -15.24 -1.57
CA ASP A 40 11.23 -14.60 -0.58
C ASP A 40 11.30 -13.08 -0.76
N GLU A 41 10.35 -12.51 -1.50
CA GLU A 41 10.30 -11.07 -1.73
C GLU A 41 9.04 -10.47 -1.11
N SER A 42 9.16 -9.27 -0.56
CA SER A 42 7.99 -8.53 -0.12
C SER A 42 7.54 -7.63 -1.27
N VAL A 43 6.23 -7.58 -1.47
CA VAL A 43 5.63 -6.92 -2.63
C VAL A 43 4.48 -6.04 -2.17
N CYS A 44 4.32 -4.89 -2.81
CA CYS A 44 3.18 -4.02 -2.63
C CYS A 44 2.74 -3.54 -4.00
N ILE A 45 1.47 -3.74 -4.31
CA ILE A 45 0.89 -3.29 -5.57
C ILE A 45 -0.15 -2.23 -5.24
N TYR A 46 -0.05 -1.07 -5.88
CA TYR A 46 -0.95 0.02 -5.57
C TYR A 46 -1.45 0.68 -6.85
N GLN A 47 -2.77 0.82 -6.95
CA GLN A 47 -3.41 1.47 -8.08
C GLN A 47 -3.71 2.93 -7.68
N PRO A 48 -3.04 3.91 -8.28
CA PRO A 48 -3.28 5.31 -7.88
C PRO A 48 -4.66 5.78 -8.29
N GLN A 49 -5.22 6.67 -7.47
CA GLN A 49 -6.47 7.32 -7.77
C GLN A 49 -6.21 8.66 -8.45
N PRO A 50 -7.21 9.24 -9.14
CA PRO A 50 -6.99 10.51 -9.82
C PRO A 50 -6.47 11.62 -8.93
N PHE A 51 -6.82 11.61 -7.65
CA PHE A 51 -6.38 12.65 -6.72
C PHE A 51 -4.96 12.44 -6.23
N HIS A 52 -4.28 11.39 -6.68
CA HIS A 52 -2.86 11.20 -6.38
C HIS A 52 -1.97 11.79 -7.48
N ALA A 53 -2.55 12.51 -8.41
CA ALA A 53 -1.83 13.00 -9.57
C ALA A 53 -0.84 14.09 -9.23
N ALA A 54 0.21 14.15 -10.02
CA ALA A 54 1.13 15.27 -10.02
C ALA A 54 0.76 16.17 -11.20
N MET A 55 1.67 16.99 -11.62
CA MET A 55 1.57 17.72 -12.87
C MET A 55 2.74 17.28 -13.73
N PRO A 56 2.49 16.53 -14.81
CA PRO A 56 1.22 16.23 -15.47
C PRO A 56 0.38 15.19 -14.72
N PRO A 57 -0.93 15.15 -14.99
CA PRO A 57 -1.84 14.33 -14.18
C PRO A 57 -1.74 12.82 -14.42
N ASP A 58 -1.01 12.37 -15.42
CA ASP A 58 -0.79 10.96 -15.62
C ASP A 58 0.40 10.43 -14.84
N VAL A 59 0.98 11.25 -13.97
CA VAL A 59 2.10 10.89 -13.12
C VAL A 59 1.66 10.99 -11.67
N MET A 60 2.01 10.00 -10.85
CA MET A 60 1.66 10.03 -9.44
C MET A 60 2.51 11.04 -8.69
N ASN A 61 1.91 11.77 -7.78
CA ASN A 61 2.62 12.73 -6.94
C ASN A 61 3.75 12.04 -6.17
N GLY A 62 4.94 12.70 -6.15
CA GLY A 62 6.11 12.11 -5.53
C GLY A 62 5.97 11.86 -4.04
N GLY A 63 5.22 12.72 -3.33
CA GLY A 63 4.97 12.49 -1.91
C GLY A 63 4.16 11.24 -1.66
N THR A 64 3.19 10.97 -2.54
CA THR A 64 2.42 9.73 -2.45
C THR A 64 3.30 8.52 -2.68
N ILE A 65 4.19 8.59 -3.66
CA ILE A 65 5.13 7.49 -3.91
C ILE A 65 6.03 7.28 -2.69
N ALA A 66 6.51 8.34 -2.08
CA ALA A 66 7.36 8.25 -0.90
C ALA A 66 6.62 7.59 0.26
N ALA A 67 5.35 7.93 0.45
CA ALA A 67 4.55 7.33 1.51
C ALA A 67 4.40 5.83 1.30
N ILE A 68 4.18 5.40 0.07
CA ILE A 68 4.05 3.98 -0.24
C ILE A 68 5.36 3.26 0.05
N ILE A 69 6.47 3.82 -0.38
CA ILE A 69 7.78 3.21 -0.16
C ILE A 69 8.08 3.10 1.33
N ASP A 70 7.80 4.16 2.07
CA ASP A 70 8.07 4.19 3.51
C ASP A 70 7.28 3.12 4.24
N CYS A 71 5.97 3.08 4.03
CA CYS A 71 5.13 2.13 4.74
C CYS A 71 5.39 0.70 4.31
N HIS A 72 5.66 0.47 3.01
CA HIS A 72 5.99 -0.87 2.55
C HIS A 72 7.31 -1.34 3.18
N GLY A 73 8.31 -0.47 3.21
CA GLY A 73 9.60 -0.83 3.77
C GLY A 73 9.52 -1.12 5.26
N VAL A 74 8.83 -0.28 6.01
CA VAL A 74 8.71 -0.45 7.46
C VAL A 74 7.94 -1.73 7.78
N CYS A 75 6.82 -1.97 7.11
CA CYS A 75 5.99 -3.13 7.41
C CYS A 75 6.63 -4.44 6.94
N SER A 76 7.56 -4.37 6.00
CA SER A 76 8.28 -5.55 5.52
C SER A 76 9.47 -5.92 6.39
N ALA A 77 9.91 -5.01 7.25
CA ALA A 77 11.11 -5.22 8.06
C ALA A 77 10.90 -6.25 9.17
#